data_fdb464f0e3e63e3062f776c97fba3e6d
#
_entry.id   fdb464f0e3e63e3062f776c97fba3e6d
#
_cell.length_a   1.000
_cell.length_b   1.000
_cell.length_c   1.000
_cell.angle_alpha   90.00
_cell.angle_beta   90.00
_cell.angle_gamma   90.00
#
_symmetry.space_group_name_H-M   'P 1'
#
loop_
_entity.id
_entity.type
_entity.pdbx_description
1 polymer ?
#
loop_
_entity_poly.entity_id
_entity_poly.type
_entity_poly.pdbx_seq_one_letter_code
_entity_poly.pdbx_strand_id
1 'polypeptide(L)'
;MGNCYNGMQRKAGVRFMIYFIVNPHARSGQGMDIWKKAEGFLAAQDAEYEVFFTKYTGHARELARQIAVLSLPCTLTVLGGDGTLNEVIDGLASQGDFSHITLGYLPTGSGNDFARGLGIPSDVTACMKAILSPSAFAMADVGVSRTSEGKRHFLVSSGIGYDADICLGVMKTPLKKILNRLHLGKLTYIFVAL
;
A
#
# COMPACT_ATOMS: atom_id res chain seq x y z
N MET A 1 -12.30 -26.83 -6.38
CA MET A 1 -12.64 -25.47 -5.91
C MET A 1 -12.54 -24.56 -7.12
N GLY A 2 -13.66 -24.15 -7.64
CA GLY A 2 -13.78 -23.49 -8.94
C GLY A 2 -13.25 -22.06 -8.94
N ASN A 3 -12.61 -21.74 -10.03
CA ASN A 3 -11.93 -20.48 -10.37
C ASN A 3 -12.96 -19.34 -10.50
N CYS A 4 -13.33 -18.68 -9.39
CA CYS A 4 -14.27 -17.55 -9.39
C CYS A 4 -13.75 -16.27 -10.04
N TYR A 5 -12.49 -16.24 -10.47
CA TYR A 5 -11.82 -15.04 -11.01
C TYR A 5 -11.83 -14.89 -12.54
N ASN A 6 -12.35 -15.88 -13.27
CA ASN A 6 -12.43 -15.80 -14.75
C ASN A 6 -13.58 -14.94 -15.28
N GLY A 7 -14.34 -14.26 -14.41
CA GLY A 7 -15.51 -13.47 -14.78
C GLY A 7 -15.35 -11.95 -14.84
N MET A 8 -14.19 -11.41 -14.44
CA MET A 8 -13.94 -9.95 -14.54
C MET A 8 -13.33 -9.53 -15.88
N GLN A 9 -13.78 -10.15 -16.97
CA GLN A 9 -13.60 -9.51 -18.28
C GLN A 9 -14.39 -8.22 -18.26
N ARG A 10 -13.73 -7.10 -18.61
CA ARG A 10 -14.35 -5.79 -18.82
C ARG A 10 -15.61 -5.97 -19.68
N LYS A 11 -16.77 -6.03 -19.04
CA LYS A 11 -18.03 -5.82 -19.78
C LYS A 11 -17.95 -4.40 -20.30
N ALA A 12 -18.00 -4.23 -21.61
CA ALA A 12 -18.05 -2.92 -22.25
C ALA A 12 -19.14 -2.09 -21.56
N GLY A 13 -18.75 -0.97 -20.92
CA GLY A 13 -19.68 -0.04 -20.28
C GLY A 13 -19.62 0.05 -18.75
N VAL A 14 -18.94 -0.82 -18.03
CA VAL A 14 -18.72 -0.65 -16.58
C VAL A 14 -17.37 0.05 -16.36
N ARG A 15 -17.40 1.35 -16.08
CA ARG A 15 -16.22 2.09 -15.63
C ARG A 15 -15.96 1.71 -14.17
N PHE A 16 -14.84 1.04 -13.92
CA PHE A 16 -14.39 0.75 -12.56
C PHE A 16 -13.74 2.00 -11.97
N MET A 17 -14.30 2.49 -10.86
CA MET A 17 -13.70 3.58 -10.10
C MET A 17 -12.36 3.12 -9.51
N ILE A 18 -11.34 3.97 -9.63
CA ILE A 18 -10.04 3.76 -9.03
C ILE A 18 -9.88 4.74 -7.88
N TYR A 19 -9.72 4.22 -6.69
CA TYR A 19 -9.41 5.01 -5.50
C TYR A 19 -7.92 4.97 -5.23
N PHE A 20 -7.34 6.12 -4.92
CA PHE A 20 -5.94 6.23 -4.49
C PHE A 20 -5.87 6.68 -3.05
N ILE A 21 -5.14 5.93 -2.21
CA ILE A 21 -4.68 6.40 -0.90
C ILE A 21 -3.20 6.71 -1.05
N VAL A 22 -2.86 8.00 -0.96
CA VAL A 22 -1.52 8.52 -1.20
C VAL A 22 -0.90 9.01 0.10
N ASN A 23 0.28 8.48 0.44
CA ASN A 23 1.09 9.02 1.52
C ASN A 23 2.07 10.07 0.95
N PRO A 24 1.78 11.37 1.11
CA PRO A 24 2.61 12.44 0.55
C PRO A 24 4.01 12.50 1.18
N HIS A 25 4.17 11.96 2.39
CA HIS A 25 5.43 11.93 3.13
C HIS A 25 6.26 10.66 2.89
N ALA A 26 5.76 9.72 2.07
CA ALA A 26 6.51 8.53 1.72
C ALA A 26 7.88 8.89 1.12
N ARG A 27 8.86 7.99 1.31
CA ARG A 27 10.24 8.17 0.81
C ARG A 27 10.83 9.54 1.16
N SER A 28 10.72 9.95 2.43
CA SER A 28 11.25 11.22 2.94
C SER A 28 10.70 12.48 2.23
N GLY A 29 9.41 12.45 1.88
CA GLY A 29 8.70 13.58 1.27
C GLY A 29 8.56 13.53 -0.25
N GLN A 30 9.07 12.49 -0.92
CA GLN A 30 8.95 12.34 -2.38
C GLN A 30 7.58 11.80 -2.83
N GLY A 31 6.69 11.44 -1.90
CA GLY A 31 5.39 10.87 -2.21
C GLY A 31 4.56 11.74 -3.15
N MET A 32 4.57 13.06 -2.96
CA MET A 32 3.87 13.99 -3.84
C MET A 32 4.42 14.06 -5.25
N ASP A 33 5.74 13.98 -5.43
CA ASP A 33 6.34 14.00 -6.78
C ASP A 33 6.05 12.73 -7.55
N ILE A 34 5.98 11.60 -6.83
CA ILE A 34 5.57 10.32 -7.40
C ILE A 34 4.08 10.36 -7.76
N TRP A 35 3.24 10.94 -6.90
CA TRP A 35 1.82 11.13 -7.21
C TRP A 35 1.61 11.95 -8.48
N LYS A 36 2.28 13.10 -8.62
CA LYS A 36 2.18 13.92 -9.83
C LYS A 36 2.50 13.16 -11.12
N LYS A 37 3.48 12.25 -11.08
CA LYS A 37 3.79 11.38 -12.23
C LYS A 37 2.66 10.39 -12.51
N ALA A 38 2.11 9.77 -11.47
CA ALA A 38 0.98 8.86 -11.60
C ALA A 38 -0.27 9.59 -12.13
N GLU A 39 -0.55 10.79 -11.61
CA GLU A 39 -1.67 11.65 -12.02
C GLU A 39 -1.55 12.07 -13.49
N GLY A 40 -0.36 12.45 -13.95
CA GLY A 40 -0.10 12.72 -15.37
C GLY A 40 -0.35 11.50 -16.28
N PHE A 41 -0.05 10.31 -15.77
CA PHE A 41 -0.36 9.07 -16.48
C PHE A 41 -1.87 8.81 -16.55
N LEU A 42 -2.60 9.04 -15.45
CA LEU A 42 -4.06 8.91 -15.40
C LEU A 42 -4.75 9.86 -16.37
N ALA A 43 -4.33 11.12 -16.38
CA ALA A 43 -4.85 12.14 -17.29
C ALA A 43 -4.65 11.75 -18.77
N ALA A 44 -3.48 11.20 -19.12
CA ALA A 44 -3.19 10.74 -20.47
C ALA A 44 -4.04 9.53 -20.93
N GLN A 45 -4.66 8.81 -19.98
CA GLN A 45 -5.53 7.65 -20.25
C GLN A 45 -7.01 7.93 -20.06
N ASP A 46 -7.40 9.20 -19.79
CA ASP A 46 -8.78 9.60 -19.47
C ASP A 46 -9.42 8.68 -18.40
N ALA A 47 -8.63 8.36 -17.38
CA ALA A 47 -9.05 7.45 -16.30
C ALA A 47 -9.86 8.19 -15.25
N GLU A 48 -10.99 7.60 -14.81
CA GLU A 48 -11.76 8.10 -13.68
C GLU A 48 -11.15 7.61 -12.37
N TYR A 49 -10.83 8.55 -11.46
CA TYR A 49 -10.25 8.22 -10.17
C TYR A 49 -10.66 9.22 -9.09
N GLU A 50 -10.50 8.80 -7.86
CA GLU A 50 -10.59 9.65 -6.67
C GLU A 50 -9.33 9.46 -5.81
N VAL A 51 -8.79 10.56 -5.25
CA VAL A 51 -7.54 10.54 -4.48
C VAL A 51 -7.73 11.07 -3.08
N PHE A 52 -7.17 10.34 -2.11
CA PHE A 52 -7.15 10.67 -0.69
C PHE A 52 -5.71 10.75 -0.20
N PHE A 53 -5.32 11.91 0.34
CA PHE A 53 -3.99 12.10 0.91
C PHE A 53 -4.01 11.80 2.41
N THR A 54 -3.07 10.97 2.87
CA THR A 54 -2.91 10.73 4.30
C THR A 54 -2.33 11.96 5.00
N LYS A 55 -2.81 12.23 6.22
CA LYS A 55 -2.42 13.41 7.01
C LYS A 55 -1.58 13.04 8.23
N TYR A 56 -1.76 11.82 8.75
CA TYR A 56 -1.10 11.32 9.96
C TYR A 56 -1.03 9.79 9.94
N THR A 57 -0.26 9.21 10.84
CA THR A 57 -0.18 7.75 11.03
C THR A 57 -1.54 7.19 11.45
N GLY A 58 -2.01 6.16 10.76
CA GLY A 58 -3.34 5.58 10.97
C GLY A 58 -4.41 6.13 10.03
N HIS A 59 -4.19 7.28 9.35
CA HIS A 59 -5.21 7.86 8.47
C HIS A 59 -5.51 6.97 7.24
N ALA A 60 -4.51 6.26 6.71
CA ALA A 60 -4.73 5.33 5.62
C ALA A 60 -5.71 4.20 5.99
N ARG A 61 -5.70 3.75 7.25
CA ARG A 61 -6.67 2.79 7.80
C ARG A 61 -8.09 3.35 7.79
N GLU A 62 -8.26 4.59 8.23
CA GLU A 62 -9.56 5.26 8.29
C GLU A 62 -10.15 5.42 6.89
N LEU A 63 -9.33 5.89 5.93
CA LEU A 63 -9.72 6.04 4.53
C LEU A 63 -10.10 4.69 3.90
N ALA A 64 -9.33 3.65 4.16
CA ALA A 64 -9.62 2.31 3.66
C ALA A 64 -10.96 1.76 4.20
N ARG A 65 -11.29 2.02 5.48
CA ARG A 65 -12.59 1.68 6.06
C ARG A 65 -13.74 2.38 5.33
N GLN A 66 -13.59 3.66 5.02
CA GLN A 66 -14.61 4.41 4.30
C GLN A 66 -14.84 3.84 2.89
N ILE A 67 -13.76 3.47 2.19
CA ILE A 67 -13.86 2.87 0.86
C ILE A 67 -14.48 1.47 0.91
N ALA A 68 -14.12 0.67 1.92
CA ALA A 68 -14.68 -0.69 2.08
C ALA A 68 -16.20 -0.72 2.22
N VAL A 69 -16.78 0.31 2.82
CA VAL A 69 -18.24 0.42 3.03
C VAL A 69 -19.01 0.70 1.72
N LEU A 70 -18.35 1.17 0.67
CA LEU A 70 -19.02 1.49 -0.60
C LEU A 70 -19.61 0.26 -1.29
N SER A 71 -19.16 -0.95 -0.95
CA SER A 71 -19.68 -2.24 -1.43
C SER A 71 -19.77 -2.39 -2.96
N LEU A 72 -19.05 -1.55 -3.71
CA LEU A 72 -18.99 -1.59 -5.16
C LEU A 72 -17.63 -2.12 -5.62
N PRO A 73 -17.58 -2.93 -6.69
CA PRO A 73 -16.31 -3.36 -7.26
C PRO A 73 -15.45 -2.17 -7.65
N CYS A 74 -14.24 -2.09 -7.08
CA CYS A 74 -13.31 -1.01 -7.34
C CYS A 74 -11.86 -1.49 -7.27
N THR A 75 -10.96 -0.66 -7.78
CA THR A 75 -9.52 -0.80 -7.55
C THR A 75 -9.09 0.22 -6.50
N LEU A 76 -8.56 -0.25 -5.36
CA LEU A 76 -7.95 0.61 -4.35
C LEU A 76 -6.43 0.56 -4.50
N THR A 77 -5.84 1.65 -4.93
CA THR A 77 -4.39 1.78 -5.13
C THR A 77 -3.74 2.49 -3.97
N VAL A 78 -2.71 1.87 -3.41
CA VAL A 78 -1.91 2.45 -2.31
C VAL A 78 -0.61 3.00 -2.88
N LEU A 79 -0.37 4.30 -2.72
CA LEU A 79 0.91 4.95 -2.95
C LEU A 79 1.57 5.22 -1.60
N GLY A 80 2.54 4.38 -1.24
CA GLY A 80 3.16 4.41 0.08
C GLY A 80 4.23 3.34 0.25
N GLY A 81 4.75 3.22 1.47
CA GLY A 81 5.59 2.09 1.87
C GLY A 81 4.76 0.97 2.51
N ASP A 82 5.46 -0.08 2.97
CA ASP A 82 4.85 -1.25 3.62
C ASP A 82 3.95 -0.87 4.81
N GLY A 83 4.30 0.16 5.57
CA GLY A 83 3.48 0.65 6.68
C GLY A 83 2.13 1.22 6.23
N THR A 84 2.12 2.03 5.15
CA THR A 84 0.88 2.56 4.58
C THR A 84 0.01 1.43 4.02
N LEU A 85 0.64 0.46 3.35
CA LEU A 85 -0.04 -0.72 2.84
C LEU A 85 -0.69 -1.53 3.98
N ASN A 86 0.04 -1.78 5.08
CA ASN A 86 -0.50 -2.47 6.25
C ASN A 86 -1.67 -1.73 6.90
N GLU A 87 -1.61 -0.38 6.99
CA GLU A 87 -2.74 0.42 7.47
C GLU A 87 -3.98 0.23 6.60
N VAL A 88 -3.82 0.25 5.27
CA VAL A 88 -4.94 0.04 4.33
C VAL A 88 -5.55 -1.34 4.52
N ILE A 89 -4.74 -2.40 4.55
CA ILE A 89 -5.23 -3.76 4.75
C ILE A 89 -5.94 -3.93 6.09
N ASP A 90 -5.40 -3.36 7.17
CA ASP A 90 -6.05 -3.42 8.48
C ASP A 90 -7.39 -2.65 8.46
N GLY A 91 -7.48 -1.56 7.70
CA GLY A 91 -8.72 -0.83 7.47
C GLY A 91 -9.76 -1.67 6.75
N LEU A 92 -9.41 -2.25 5.60
CA LEU A 92 -10.29 -3.11 4.80
C LEU A 92 -10.77 -4.32 5.60
N ALA A 93 -9.84 -5.10 6.14
CA ALA A 93 -10.14 -6.34 6.86
C ALA A 93 -10.93 -6.13 8.16
N SER A 94 -10.90 -4.94 8.74
CA SER A 94 -11.72 -4.60 9.91
C SER A 94 -13.20 -4.44 9.59
N GLN A 95 -13.56 -4.26 8.32
CA GLN A 95 -14.96 -4.16 7.87
C GLN A 95 -15.56 -5.51 7.45
N GLY A 96 -14.78 -6.59 7.47
CA GLY A 96 -15.22 -7.93 7.11
C GLY A 96 -14.87 -8.28 5.66
N ASP A 97 -15.87 -8.58 4.83
CA ASP A 97 -15.64 -8.97 3.43
C ASP A 97 -15.31 -7.75 2.56
N PHE A 98 -14.14 -7.77 1.94
CA PHE A 98 -13.67 -6.78 0.97
C PHE A 98 -13.29 -7.42 -0.37
N SER A 99 -13.83 -8.58 -0.68
CA SER A 99 -13.55 -9.33 -1.92
C SER A 99 -13.91 -8.57 -3.21
N HIS A 100 -14.74 -7.54 -3.09
CA HIS A 100 -15.09 -6.62 -4.18
C HIS A 100 -13.97 -5.61 -4.50
N ILE A 101 -12.92 -5.52 -3.68
CA ILE A 101 -11.82 -4.57 -3.84
C ILE A 101 -10.60 -5.29 -4.41
N THR A 102 -10.11 -4.80 -5.56
CA THR A 102 -8.80 -5.17 -6.08
C THR A 102 -7.74 -4.20 -5.55
N LEU A 103 -6.67 -4.72 -4.97
CA LEU A 103 -5.60 -3.89 -4.44
C LEU A 103 -4.55 -3.59 -5.52
N GLY A 104 -4.31 -2.30 -5.78
CA GLY A 104 -3.17 -1.79 -6.53
C GLY A 104 -2.08 -1.29 -5.59
N TYR A 105 -0.81 -1.35 -6.00
CA TYR A 105 0.28 -0.88 -5.16
C TYR A 105 1.35 -0.13 -5.97
N LEU A 106 1.62 1.12 -5.57
CA LEU A 106 2.78 1.92 -6.01
C LEU A 106 3.78 1.98 -4.85
N PRO A 107 4.85 1.17 -4.89
CA PRO A 107 5.82 1.08 -3.80
C PRO A 107 6.69 2.33 -3.74
N THR A 108 6.50 3.15 -2.72
CA THR A 108 7.25 4.41 -2.51
C THR A 108 7.94 4.47 -1.16
N GLY A 109 8.05 3.34 -0.46
CA GLY A 109 8.77 3.21 0.79
C GLY A 109 10.28 3.02 0.62
N SER A 110 10.99 2.91 1.74
CA SER A 110 12.43 2.60 1.75
C SER A 110 12.71 1.10 1.61
N GLY A 111 11.84 0.23 2.13
CA GLY A 111 11.94 -1.23 2.11
C GLY A 111 11.23 -1.82 0.89
N ASN A 112 9.94 -1.58 0.80
CA ASN A 112 9.03 -2.15 -0.19
C ASN A 112 9.13 -3.67 -0.27
N ASP A 113 9.13 -4.31 0.91
CA ASP A 113 9.34 -5.76 1.03
C ASP A 113 8.23 -6.56 0.35
N PHE A 114 6.99 -6.09 0.49
CA PHE A 114 5.84 -6.69 -0.21
C PHE A 114 6.00 -6.62 -1.73
N ALA A 115 6.39 -5.45 -2.26
CA ALA A 115 6.58 -5.30 -3.70
C ALA A 115 7.70 -6.20 -4.22
N ARG A 116 8.81 -6.32 -3.49
CA ARG A 116 9.92 -7.20 -3.87
C ARG A 116 9.51 -8.66 -3.86
N GLY A 117 8.74 -9.08 -2.85
CA GLY A 117 8.25 -10.45 -2.73
C GLY A 117 7.35 -10.88 -3.88
N LEU A 118 6.57 -9.96 -4.42
CA LEU A 118 5.65 -10.20 -5.53
C LEU A 118 6.20 -9.79 -6.91
N GLY A 119 7.43 -9.27 -6.99
CA GLY A 119 8.01 -8.79 -8.25
C GLY A 119 7.29 -7.54 -8.81
N ILE A 120 6.65 -6.73 -7.96
CA ILE A 120 6.01 -5.48 -8.38
C ILE A 120 7.10 -4.48 -8.78
N PRO A 121 7.02 -3.86 -9.97
CA PRO A 121 8.00 -2.89 -10.42
C PRO A 121 8.13 -1.69 -9.46
N SER A 122 9.29 -1.06 -9.43
CA SER A 122 9.49 0.23 -8.75
C SER A 122 9.26 1.45 -9.65
N ASP A 123 9.16 1.23 -10.96
CA ASP A 123 8.86 2.28 -11.94
C ASP A 123 7.39 2.64 -11.92
N VAL A 124 7.09 3.95 -11.81
CA VAL A 124 5.72 4.47 -11.69
C VAL A 124 4.89 4.13 -12.93
N THR A 125 5.46 4.28 -14.12
CA THR A 125 4.76 4.03 -15.38
C THR A 125 4.40 2.55 -15.52
N ALA A 126 5.33 1.65 -15.19
CA ALA A 126 5.09 0.21 -15.20
C ALA A 126 3.99 -0.18 -14.20
N CYS A 127 4.03 0.37 -12.98
CA CYS A 127 2.97 0.15 -11.98
C CYS A 127 1.61 0.64 -12.48
N MET A 128 1.55 1.88 -13.01
CA MET A 128 0.30 2.46 -13.49
C MET A 128 -0.30 1.68 -14.66
N LYS A 129 0.54 1.18 -15.58
CA LYS A 129 0.08 0.28 -16.65
C LYS A 129 -0.53 -1.00 -16.09
N ALA A 130 0.12 -1.62 -15.10
CA ALA A 130 -0.40 -2.84 -14.45
C ALA A 130 -1.71 -2.58 -13.70
N ILE A 131 -1.88 -1.42 -13.07
CA ILE A 131 -3.10 -1.04 -12.34
C ILE A 131 -4.26 -0.78 -13.31
N LEU A 132 -4.03 -0.03 -14.38
CA LEU A 132 -5.07 0.33 -15.35
C LEU A 132 -5.42 -0.81 -16.31
N SER A 133 -4.48 -1.69 -16.60
CA SER A 133 -4.64 -2.81 -17.53
C SER A 133 -3.95 -4.06 -17.00
N PRO A 134 -4.49 -4.66 -15.91
CA PRO A 134 -3.86 -5.82 -15.28
C PRO A 134 -3.89 -7.03 -16.22
N SER A 135 -2.74 -7.66 -16.41
CA SER A 135 -2.60 -8.93 -17.16
C SER A 135 -2.80 -10.16 -16.28
N ALA A 136 -2.60 -10.01 -14.97
CA ALA A 136 -2.75 -11.07 -13.99
C ALA A 136 -3.11 -10.49 -12.61
N PHE A 137 -3.69 -11.33 -11.77
CA PHE A 137 -3.96 -11.04 -10.36
C PHE A 137 -3.26 -12.08 -9.49
N ALA A 138 -2.68 -11.62 -8.39
CA ALA A 138 -2.13 -12.50 -7.36
C ALA A 138 -3.04 -12.48 -6.13
N MET A 139 -3.22 -13.63 -5.51
CA MET A 139 -3.83 -13.72 -4.19
C MET A 139 -2.73 -13.62 -3.14
N ALA A 140 -2.99 -12.85 -2.09
CA ALA A 140 -2.10 -12.74 -0.96
C ALA A 140 -2.87 -13.03 0.34
N ASP A 141 -2.27 -13.83 1.22
CA ASP A 141 -2.83 -14.09 2.53
C ASP A 141 -2.67 -12.86 3.42
N VAL A 142 -3.69 -12.59 4.24
CA VAL A 142 -3.67 -11.53 5.24
C VAL A 142 -3.39 -12.14 6.60
N GLY A 143 -2.26 -11.76 7.20
CA GLY A 143 -1.91 -12.17 8.55
C GLY A 143 -2.77 -11.45 9.59
N VAL A 144 -2.98 -12.12 10.73
CA VAL A 144 -3.75 -11.57 11.85
C VAL A 144 -2.95 -11.67 13.14
N SER A 145 -2.71 -10.54 13.77
CA SER A 145 -2.19 -10.44 15.12
C SER A 145 -3.30 -10.13 16.11
N ARG A 146 -3.36 -10.85 17.23
CA ARG A 146 -4.32 -10.62 18.33
C ARG A 146 -3.55 -10.37 19.62
N THR A 147 -3.83 -9.26 20.27
CA THR A 147 -3.23 -8.87 21.55
C THR A 147 -4.33 -8.39 22.49
N SER A 148 -3.97 -8.06 23.74
CA SER A 148 -4.88 -7.39 24.69
C SER A 148 -5.39 -6.03 24.17
N GLU A 149 -4.66 -5.37 23.26
CA GLU A 149 -5.05 -4.10 22.67
C GLU A 149 -5.99 -4.25 21.47
N GLY A 150 -6.24 -5.48 21.01
CA GLY A 150 -7.16 -5.78 19.93
C GLY A 150 -6.56 -6.62 18.80
N LYS A 151 -7.24 -6.57 17.66
CA LYS A 151 -6.91 -7.32 16.45
C LYS A 151 -6.32 -6.39 15.39
N ARG A 152 -5.24 -6.82 14.74
CA ARG A 152 -4.59 -6.14 13.63
C ARG A 152 -4.37 -7.09 12.47
N HIS A 153 -4.49 -6.56 11.27
CA HIS A 153 -4.23 -7.30 10.03
C HIS A 153 -2.97 -6.75 9.34
N PHE A 154 -2.23 -7.62 8.70
CA PHE A 154 -1.01 -7.23 8.01
C PHE A 154 -0.74 -8.10 6.78
N LEU A 155 -0.03 -7.54 5.78
CA LEU A 155 0.42 -8.24 4.57
C LEU A 155 1.90 -8.54 4.57
N VAL A 156 2.72 -7.71 5.24
CA VAL A 156 4.17 -7.77 5.08
C VAL A 156 4.81 -8.65 6.15
N SER A 157 4.81 -8.17 7.38
CA SER A 157 5.39 -8.91 8.50
C SER A 157 4.84 -8.39 9.84
N SER A 158 4.93 -9.25 10.85
CA SER A 158 4.70 -8.90 12.25
C SER A 158 5.84 -9.51 13.06
N GLY A 159 6.45 -8.72 13.94
CA GLY A 159 7.58 -9.12 14.77
C GLY A 159 7.28 -9.03 16.25
N ILE A 160 7.92 -9.90 17.06
CA ILE A 160 7.84 -9.91 18.52
C ILE A 160 9.27 -9.98 19.09
N GLY A 161 9.52 -9.24 20.20
CA GLY A 161 10.82 -9.26 20.85
C GLY A 161 11.87 -8.45 20.11
N TYR A 162 13.07 -8.99 19.92
CA TYR A 162 14.24 -8.28 19.41
C TYR A 162 14.00 -7.54 18.08
N ASP A 163 13.33 -8.18 17.13
CA ASP A 163 13.01 -7.56 15.84
C ASP A 163 12.06 -6.36 16.00
N ALA A 164 11.08 -6.47 16.89
CA ALA A 164 10.16 -5.38 17.19
C ALA A 164 10.89 -4.21 17.86
N ASP A 165 11.81 -4.49 18.79
CA ASP A 165 12.61 -3.48 19.48
C ASP A 165 13.52 -2.73 18.52
N ILE A 166 14.18 -3.41 17.59
CA ILE A 166 14.96 -2.79 16.52
C ILE A 166 14.08 -1.87 15.67
N CYS A 167 12.92 -2.34 15.23
CA CYS A 167 11.99 -1.54 14.43
C CYS A 167 11.54 -0.29 15.17
N LEU A 168 11.20 -0.40 16.45
CA LEU A 168 10.83 0.74 17.30
C LEU A 168 12.00 1.71 17.48
N GLY A 169 13.21 1.23 17.69
CA GLY A 169 14.43 2.03 17.78
C GLY A 169 14.68 2.83 16.50
N VAL A 170 14.57 2.18 15.34
CA VAL A 170 14.69 2.83 14.03
C VAL A 170 13.62 3.90 13.79
N MET A 171 12.39 3.67 14.25
CA MET A 171 11.32 4.67 14.13
C MET A 171 11.55 5.91 14.99
N LYS A 172 12.13 5.75 16.17
CA LYS A 172 12.39 6.83 17.13
C LYS A 172 13.67 7.61 16.83
N THR A 173 14.61 7.04 16.08
CA THR A 173 15.92 7.70 15.84
C THR A 173 15.86 8.77 14.75
N PRO A 174 16.41 9.96 14.95
CA PRO A 174 16.56 10.99 13.92
C PRO A 174 17.54 10.57 12.81
N LEU A 175 18.42 9.62 13.10
CA LEU A 175 19.43 9.10 12.17
C LEU A 175 18.80 8.54 10.88
N LYS A 176 17.59 7.96 10.97
CA LYS A 176 16.82 7.46 9.82
C LYS A 176 16.59 8.54 8.76
N LYS A 177 16.27 9.77 9.16
CA LYS A 177 16.04 10.88 8.22
C LYS A 177 17.32 11.25 7.47
N ILE A 178 18.46 11.27 8.17
CA ILE A 178 19.77 11.59 7.60
C ILE A 178 20.22 10.50 6.63
N LEU A 179 20.17 9.24 7.06
CA LEU A 179 20.57 8.10 6.23
C LEU A 179 19.67 7.88 5.02
N ASN A 180 18.37 8.13 5.15
CA ASN A 180 17.46 8.09 4.00
C ASN A 180 17.80 9.16 2.95
N ARG A 181 18.24 10.34 3.36
CA ARG A 181 18.67 11.42 2.46
C ARG A 181 19.93 11.03 1.66
N LEU A 182 20.76 10.18 2.24
CA LEU A 182 21.97 9.62 1.61
C LEU A 182 21.72 8.28 0.90
N HIS A 183 20.46 7.83 0.76
CA HIS A 183 20.06 6.51 0.22
C HIS A 183 20.62 5.32 1.02
N LEU A 184 21.06 5.55 2.26
CA LEU A 184 21.64 4.58 3.18
C LEU A 184 20.67 4.15 4.30
N GLY A 185 19.38 4.32 4.11
CA GLY A 185 18.34 4.07 5.13
C GLY A 185 18.36 2.66 5.74
N LYS A 186 18.85 1.66 4.99
CA LYS A 186 19.00 0.29 5.50
C LYS A 186 20.08 0.17 6.59
N LEU A 187 21.10 1.03 6.58
CA LEU A 187 22.14 1.03 7.61
C LEU A 187 21.60 1.44 8.99
N THR A 188 20.46 2.15 9.04
CA THR A 188 19.83 2.51 10.32
C THR A 188 19.50 1.27 11.16
N TYR A 189 19.09 0.19 10.53
CA TYR A 189 18.75 -1.06 11.21
C TYR A 189 20.00 -1.72 11.84
N ILE A 190 21.14 -1.64 11.17
CA ILE A 190 22.43 -2.15 11.69
C ILE A 190 22.87 -1.33 12.90
N PHE A 191 22.78 0.01 12.82
CA PHE A 191 23.16 0.89 13.93
C PHE A 191 22.27 0.79 15.16
N VAL A 192 21.02 0.41 14.99
CA VAL A 192 20.07 0.23 16.12
C VAL A 192 20.17 -1.17 16.71
N ALA A 193 20.61 -2.16 15.93
CA ALA A 193 20.79 -3.55 16.37
C ALA A 193 22.08 -3.79 17.17
N LEU A 194 23.07 -2.87 17.10
CA LEU A 194 24.33 -2.89 17.86
C LEU A 194 24.22 -2.15 19.18
#